data_927cee32be11990a7c761ce71d9025db
#
_entry.id   927cee32be11990a7c761ce71d9025db
#
_cell.length_a   1.000
_cell.length_b   1.000
_cell.length_c   1.000
_cell.angle_alpha   90.00
_cell.angle_beta   90.00
_cell.angle_gamma   90.00
#
_symmetry.space_group_name_H-M   'P 1'
#
loop_
_entity.id
_entity.type
_entity.pdbx_description
1 polymer ?
#
loop_
_entity_poly.entity_id
_entity_poly.type
_entity_poly.pdbx_seq_one_letter_code
_entity_poly.pdbx_strand_id
1 'polypeptide(L)'
;VDKVDYIENRNRWVAKDVPAFKEEPFMTSETDFISKINFELSYTRFPNSGTKQYMGTWADINKSYLEVLGEEIRGNNFLKKQVEELTAGKETPEDKIASIFWYVRSNIQWDGLIRKYPTHTMRKVIEDKKGSTAEINILLASMLEKANVKANPVLISTRDHGFVREATPVSSQFNTVVC
;
A
#
# COMPACT_ATOMS: atom_id res chain seq x y z
N VAL A 1 -29.80 -20.38 -17.66
CA VAL A 1 -28.60 -19.54 -17.84
C VAL A 1 -29.01 -18.47 -18.84
N ASP A 2 -29.10 -17.22 -18.37
CA ASP A 2 -29.47 -16.10 -19.24
C ASP A 2 -28.30 -15.86 -20.20
N LYS A 3 -28.62 -15.78 -21.49
CA LYS A 3 -27.64 -15.38 -22.52
C LYS A 3 -27.52 -13.87 -22.48
N VAL A 4 -26.31 -13.38 -22.35
CA VAL A 4 -26.00 -11.96 -22.47
C VAL A 4 -25.26 -11.75 -23.80
N ASP A 5 -25.86 -10.96 -24.69
CA ASP A 5 -25.22 -10.55 -25.91
C ASP A 5 -24.25 -9.39 -25.58
N TYR A 6 -23.03 -9.47 -26.07
CA TYR A 6 -22.01 -8.44 -25.87
C TYR A 6 -21.25 -8.15 -27.17
N ILE A 7 -20.70 -6.95 -27.25
CA ILE A 7 -19.83 -6.55 -28.34
C ILE A 7 -18.39 -6.62 -27.84
N GLU A 8 -17.57 -7.37 -28.52
CA GLU A 8 -16.12 -7.47 -28.23
C GLU A 8 -15.34 -6.67 -29.26
N ASN A 9 -14.55 -5.72 -28.78
CA ASN A 9 -13.57 -4.99 -29.60
C ASN A 9 -12.18 -5.59 -29.36
N ARG A 10 -11.57 -6.14 -30.41
CA ARG A 10 -10.22 -6.72 -30.34
C ARG A 10 -9.22 -5.76 -30.94
N ASN A 11 -8.27 -5.33 -30.12
CA ASN A 11 -7.17 -4.49 -30.58
C ASN A 11 -5.86 -5.31 -30.52
N ARG A 12 -4.99 -5.10 -31.53
CA ARG A 12 -3.69 -5.76 -31.58
C ARG A 12 -2.60 -4.70 -31.75
N TRP A 13 -1.65 -4.72 -30.85
CA TRP A 13 -0.45 -3.90 -30.93
C TRP A 13 0.72 -4.80 -31.31
N VAL A 14 1.55 -4.35 -32.24
CA VAL A 14 2.71 -5.09 -32.74
C VAL A 14 3.90 -4.14 -32.77
N ALA A 15 5.00 -4.55 -32.14
CA ALA A 15 6.29 -3.91 -32.30
C ALA A 15 7.23 -4.87 -33.04
N LYS A 16 8.05 -4.35 -33.96
CA LYS A 16 9.07 -5.10 -34.68
C LYS A 16 10.45 -4.57 -34.29
N ASP A 17 11.44 -5.44 -34.40
CA ASP A 17 12.86 -5.08 -34.21
C ASP A 17 13.13 -4.41 -32.84
N VAL A 18 12.38 -4.82 -31.82
CA VAL A 18 12.61 -4.35 -30.45
C VAL A 18 13.93 -4.94 -29.97
N PRO A 19 14.91 -4.10 -29.59
CA PRO A 19 16.19 -4.61 -29.11
C PRO A 19 16.01 -5.40 -27.82
N ALA A 20 16.81 -6.43 -27.64
CA ALA A 20 16.83 -7.19 -26.40
C ALA A 20 17.28 -6.28 -25.25
N PHE A 21 16.53 -6.33 -24.16
CA PHE A 21 16.94 -5.67 -22.92
C PHE A 21 18.24 -6.31 -22.40
N LYS A 22 19.16 -5.47 -21.96
CA LYS A 22 20.39 -5.90 -21.28
C LYS A 22 20.44 -5.22 -19.93
N GLU A 23 20.56 -6.03 -18.89
CA GLU A 23 20.77 -5.55 -17.55
C GLU A 23 22.14 -4.89 -17.43
N GLU A 24 22.18 -3.71 -16.81
CA GLU A 24 23.41 -2.97 -16.55
C GLU A 24 23.64 -2.83 -15.04
N PRO A 25 24.90 -2.81 -14.57
CA PRO A 25 25.21 -2.56 -13.17
C PRO A 25 24.59 -1.24 -12.68
N PHE A 26 24.03 -1.26 -11.47
CA PHE A 26 23.41 -0.11 -10.81
C PHE A 26 22.09 0.39 -11.42
N MET A 27 21.46 -0.35 -12.28
CA MET A 27 20.10 -0.06 -12.71
C MET A 27 19.13 -0.02 -11.52
N THR A 28 18.04 0.71 -11.68
CA THR A 28 16.92 0.67 -10.74
C THR A 28 16.10 -0.61 -10.95
N SER A 29 14.93 -0.53 -11.55
CA SER A 29 14.12 -1.68 -11.89
C SER A 29 14.19 -1.93 -13.40
N GLU A 30 14.31 -3.16 -13.82
CA GLU A 30 14.17 -3.54 -15.24
C GLU A 30 12.89 -2.99 -15.85
N THR A 31 11.82 -2.95 -15.06
CA THR A 31 10.50 -2.47 -15.48
C THR A 31 10.49 -1.02 -15.93
N ASP A 32 11.48 -0.20 -15.54
CA ASP A 32 11.58 1.19 -15.95
C ASP A 32 12.14 1.35 -17.35
N PHE A 33 12.87 0.35 -17.85
CA PHE A 33 13.64 0.41 -19.10
C PHE A 33 13.09 -0.51 -20.20
N ILE A 34 12.34 -1.54 -19.84
CA ILE A 34 11.73 -2.45 -20.81
C ILE A 34 10.58 -1.73 -21.54
N SER A 35 10.59 -1.84 -22.88
CA SER A 35 9.46 -1.41 -23.70
C SER A 35 8.24 -2.27 -23.42
N LYS A 36 7.18 -1.68 -22.88
CA LYS A 36 5.96 -2.38 -22.49
C LYS A 36 4.71 -1.56 -22.76
N ILE A 37 3.61 -2.25 -22.91
CA ILE A 37 2.27 -1.65 -22.93
C ILE A 37 1.56 -2.11 -21.67
N ASN A 38 1.19 -1.17 -20.83
CA ASN A 38 0.39 -1.44 -19.65
C ASN A 38 -1.07 -1.15 -19.94
N PHE A 39 -1.96 -2.01 -19.48
CA PHE A 39 -3.39 -1.83 -19.57
C PHE A 39 -3.96 -1.63 -18.17
N GLU A 40 -4.79 -0.60 -18.04
CA GLU A 40 -5.50 -0.32 -16.80
C GLU A 40 -7.01 -0.32 -17.08
N LEU A 41 -7.77 -0.92 -16.16
CA LEU A 41 -9.22 -0.94 -16.26
C LEU A 41 -9.78 0.43 -15.92
N SER A 42 -10.37 1.10 -16.90
CA SER A 42 -10.95 2.44 -16.70
C SER A 42 -12.28 2.39 -15.95
N TYR A 43 -13.19 1.56 -16.43
CA TYR A 43 -14.50 1.38 -15.80
C TYR A 43 -15.11 0.03 -16.15
N THR A 44 -16.07 -0.40 -15.36
CA THR A 44 -16.98 -1.50 -15.70
C THR A 44 -18.41 -1.00 -15.73
N ARG A 45 -19.20 -1.54 -16.65
CA ARG A 45 -20.64 -1.29 -16.78
C ARG A 45 -21.33 -2.60 -17.15
N PHE A 46 -22.02 -3.20 -16.21
CA PHE A 46 -22.80 -4.40 -16.46
C PHE A 46 -24.27 -4.05 -16.72
N PRO A 47 -25.03 -4.91 -17.45
CA PRO A 47 -26.47 -4.76 -17.57
C PRO A 47 -27.11 -4.65 -16.18
N ASN A 48 -28.03 -3.70 -16.04
CA ASN A 48 -28.75 -3.44 -14.78
C ASN A 48 -27.88 -3.01 -13.59
N SER A 49 -26.63 -2.61 -13.81
CA SER A 49 -25.78 -2.02 -12.79
C SER A 49 -25.29 -0.63 -13.18
N GLY A 50 -24.91 0.16 -12.19
CA GLY A 50 -24.26 1.44 -12.42
C GLY A 50 -22.84 1.27 -13.00
N THR A 51 -22.30 2.34 -13.56
CA THR A 51 -20.91 2.37 -14.00
C THR A 51 -20.00 2.45 -12.77
N LYS A 52 -19.04 1.52 -12.66
CA LYS A 52 -18.00 1.54 -11.63
C LYS A 52 -16.69 2.03 -12.27
N GLN A 53 -16.24 3.19 -11.84
CA GLN A 53 -14.95 3.77 -12.26
C GLN A 53 -13.79 3.16 -11.44
N TYR A 54 -12.65 2.91 -12.10
CA TYR A 54 -11.42 2.41 -11.49
C TYR A 54 -10.25 3.36 -11.69
N MET A 55 -10.26 4.12 -12.79
CA MET A 55 -9.31 5.21 -13.00
C MET A 55 -9.89 6.50 -12.44
N GLY A 56 -9.06 7.27 -11.77
CA GLY A 56 -9.41 8.55 -11.18
C GLY A 56 -8.22 9.49 -11.15
N THR A 57 -8.30 10.47 -10.28
CA THR A 57 -7.18 11.39 -9.98
C THR A 57 -6.33 10.83 -8.83
N TRP A 58 -5.15 11.41 -8.61
CA TRP A 58 -4.36 11.15 -7.40
C TRP A 58 -5.14 11.40 -6.11
N ALA A 59 -6.03 12.39 -6.13
CA ALA A 59 -6.91 12.68 -4.99
C ALA A 59 -7.89 11.53 -4.73
N ASP A 60 -8.45 10.90 -5.75
CA ASP A 60 -9.37 9.76 -5.63
C ASP A 60 -8.64 8.54 -5.06
N ILE A 61 -7.43 8.26 -5.55
CA ILE A 61 -6.57 7.19 -5.02
C ILE A 61 -6.27 7.46 -3.55
N ASN A 62 -5.81 8.66 -3.20
CA ASN A 62 -5.50 9.03 -1.83
C ASN A 62 -6.73 8.89 -0.91
N LYS A 63 -7.90 9.38 -1.33
CA LYS A 63 -9.14 9.25 -0.58
C LYS A 63 -9.49 7.79 -0.30
N SER A 64 -9.46 6.94 -1.34
CA SER A 64 -9.76 5.51 -1.22
C SER A 64 -8.81 4.80 -0.24
N TYR A 65 -7.51 5.14 -0.29
CA TYR A 65 -6.52 4.57 0.63
C TYR A 65 -6.69 5.05 2.06
N LEU A 66 -6.95 6.34 2.26
CA LEU A 66 -7.18 6.90 3.59
C LEU A 66 -8.45 6.36 4.23
N GLU A 67 -9.48 6.05 3.46
CA GLU A 67 -10.68 5.38 3.97
C GLU A 67 -10.34 3.98 4.49
N VAL A 68 -9.71 3.14 3.67
CA VAL A 68 -9.39 1.75 4.02
C VAL A 68 -8.35 1.68 5.15
N LEU A 69 -7.19 2.30 4.98
CA LEU A 69 -6.11 2.23 5.97
C LEU A 69 -6.44 3.04 7.23
N GLY A 70 -7.18 4.13 7.11
CA GLY A 70 -7.61 4.94 8.24
C GLY A 70 -8.56 4.19 9.18
N GLU A 71 -9.47 3.38 8.66
CA GLU A 71 -10.32 2.51 9.48
C GLU A 71 -9.50 1.45 10.20
N GLU A 72 -8.56 0.82 9.50
CA GLU A 72 -7.64 -0.15 10.08
C GLU A 72 -6.80 0.46 11.21
N ILE A 73 -6.26 1.65 11.00
CA ILE A 73 -5.45 2.37 12.02
C ILE A 73 -6.30 2.72 13.25
N ARG A 74 -7.50 3.28 13.05
CA ARG A 74 -8.38 3.70 14.15
C ARG A 74 -9.00 2.53 14.92
N GLY A 75 -9.23 1.41 14.26
CA GLY A 75 -9.93 0.25 14.81
C GLY A 75 -9.21 -0.47 15.97
N ASN A 76 -7.91 -0.27 16.12
CA ASN A 76 -7.05 -1.04 17.01
C ASN A 76 -7.07 -0.57 18.49
N ASN A 77 -8.27 -0.45 19.10
CA ASN A 77 -8.41 0.04 20.47
C ASN A 77 -7.75 -0.84 21.54
N PHE A 78 -7.52 -2.11 21.24
CA PHE A 78 -6.84 -3.03 22.16
C PHE A 78 -5.38 -2.63 22.45
N LEU A 79 -4.79 -1.78 21.60
CA LEU A 79 -3.43 -1.25 21.76
C LEU A 79 -3.32 -0.18 22.85
N LYS A 80 -4.43 0.41 23.30
CA LYS A 80 -4.44 1.55 24.22
C LYS A 80 -3.59 1.33 25.46
N LYS A 81 -3.86 0.26 26.18
CA LYS A 81 -3.15 -0.05 27.43
C LYS A 81 -1.63 -0.20 27.20
N GLN A 82 -1.25 -0.91 26.16
CA GLN A 82 0.15 -1.10 25.82
C GLN A 82 0.84 0.21 25.44
N VAL A 83 0.16 1.07 24.68
CA VAL A 83 0.70 2.39 24.30
C VAL A 83 0.82 3.29 25.53
N GLU A 84 -0.14 3.29 26.43
CA GLU A 84 -0.08 4.02 27.70
C GLU A 84 1.14 3.60 28.54
N GLU A 85 1.41 2.29 28.63
CA GLU A 85 2.59 1.76 29.33
C GLU A 85 3.90 2.19 28.66
N LEU A 86 3.98 2.13 27.31
CA LEU A 86 5.16 2.51 26.54
C LEU A 86 5.46 4.01 26.61
N THR A 87 4.42 4.83 26.76
CA THR A 87 4.54 6.29 26.73
C THR A 87 4.47 6.91 28.14
N ALA A 88 4.41 6.11 29.20
CA ALA A 88 4.38 6.61 30.55
C ALA A 88 5.63 7.46 30.85
N GLY A 89 5.39 8.68 31.36
CA GLY A 89 6.46 9.64 31.65
C GLY A 89 7.14 10.28 30.40
N LYS A 90 6.59 10.05 29.20
CA LYS A 90 7.06 10.71 27.97
C LYS A 90 6.21 11.96 27.71
N GLU A 91 6.81 13.12 27.81
CA GLU A 91 6.09 14.39 27.67
C GLU A 91 6.06 14.87 26.21
N THR A 92 7.18 14.67 25.48
CA THR A 92 7.31 15.14 24.09
C THR A 92 6.76 14.14 23.08
N PRO A 93 6.25 14.61 21.93
CA PRO A 93 5.86 13.72 20.83
C PRO A 93 7.03 12.85 20.34
N GLU A 94 8.23 13.42 20.29
CA GLU A 94 9.46 12.74 19.83
C GLU A 94 9.81 11.55 20.72
N ASP A 95 9.71 11.69 22.05
CA ASP A 95 9.95 10.60 23.00
C ASP A 95 8.92 9.48 22.86
N LYS A 96 7.65 9.84 22.63
CA LYS A 96 6.58 8.88 22.37
C LYS A 96 6.84 8.13 21.07
N ILE A 97 7.17 8.84 19.99
CA ILE A 97 7.52 8.25 18.69
C ILE A 97 8.69 7.27 18.86
N ALA A 98 9.77 7.70 19.49
CA ALA A 98 10.94 6.86 19.70
C ALA A 98 10.60 5.59 20.48
N SER A 99 9.84 5.72 21.58
CA SER A 99 9.44 4.57 22.40
C SER A 99 8.61 3.56 21.63
N ILE A 100 7.60 4.02 20.88
CA ILE A 100 6.72 3.17 20.08
C ILE A 100 7.50 2.54 18.92
N PHE A 101 8.31 3.33 18.20
CA PHE A 101 9.13 2.83 17.09
C PHE A 101 10.07 1.71 17.55
N TRP A 102 10.78 1.91 18.66
CA TRP A 102 11.69 0.90 19.21
C TRP A 102 10.94 -0.35 19.67
N TYR A 103 9.75 -0.19 20.23
CA TYR A 103 8.90 -1.34 20.58
C TYR A 103 8.55 -2.16 19.33
N VAL A 104 8.01 -1.54 18.29
CA VAL A 104 7.62 -2.22 17.04
C VAL A 104 8.84 -2.88 16.40
N ARG A 105 9.94 -2.15 16.25
CA ARG A 105 11.19 -2.64 15.65
C ARG A 105 11.78 -3.85 16.38
N SER A 106 11.69 -3.87 17.72
CA SER A 106 12.32 -4.92 18.55
C SER A 106 11.43 -6.15 18.70
N ASN A 107 10.13 -6.03 18.53
CA ASN A 107 9.17 -7.10 18.81
C ASN A 107 8.52 -7.71 17.58
N ILE A 108 8.50 -7.01 16.45
CA ILE A 108 7.84 -7.47 15.22
C ILE A 108 8.88 -7.71 14.15
N GLN A 109 9.02 -8.94 13.72
CA GLN A 109 9.94 -9.34 12.65
C GLN A 109 9.24 -9.18 11.29
N TRP A 110 9.95 -8.68 10.30
CA TRP A 110 9.49 -8.70 8.92
C TRP A 110 9.44 -10.13 8.38
N ASP A 111 8.36 -10.48 7.69
CA ASP A 111 8.12 -11.81 7.12
C ASP A 111 8.73 -12.01 5.72
N GLY A 112 9.36 -10.97 5.16
CA GLY A 112 9.90 -10.97 3.80
C GLY A 112 8.92 -10.46 2.74
N LEU A 113 7.67 -10.18 3.09
CA LEU A 113 6.64 -9.77 2.13
C LEU A 113 6.50 -8.24 2.06
N ILE A 114 6.51 -7.74 0.84
CA ILE A 114 6.23 -6.33 0.53
C ILE A 114 4.77 -6.22 0.12
N ARG A 115 3.97 -5.45 0.87
CA ARG A 115 2.52 -5.32 0.66
C ARG A 115 2.04 -3.88 0.89
N LYS A 116 0.96 -3.50 0.20
CA LYS A 116 0.25 -2.23 0.40
C LYS A 116 -0.82 -2.30 1.48
N TYR A 117 -1.39 -3.47 1.70
CA TYR A 117 -2.49 -3.70 2.62
C TYR A 117 -2.13 -4.81 3.61
N PRO A 118 -2.58 -4.70 4.85
CA PRO A 118 -2.47 -5.79 5.80
C PRO A 118 -3.35 -6.98 5.35
N THR A 119 -2.89 -8.17 5.61
CA THR A 119 -3.63 -9.42 5.38
C THR A 119 -4.05 -10.09 6.69
N HIS A 120 -3.43 -9.69 7.78
CA HIS A 120 -3.76 -10.13 9.13
C HIS A 120 -4.18 -8.95 10.00
N THR A 121 -4.98 -9.23 11.01
CA THR A 121 -5.31 -8.21 12.01
C THR A 121 -4.07 -7.83 12.83
N MET A 122 -4.01 -6.59 13.32
CA MET A 122 -2.90 -6.13 14.15
C MET A 122 -2.72 -6.96 15.44
N ARG A 123 -3.80 -7.55 15.95
CA ARG A 123 -3.74 -8.51 17.06
C ARG A 123 -2.91 -9.74 16.68
N LYS A 124 -3.19 -10.31 15.52
CA LYS A 124 -2.46 -11.49 15.01
C LYS A 124 -0.98 -11.18 14.78
N VAL A 125 -0.69 -10.01 14.23
CA VAL A 125 0.70 -9.54 14.01
C VAL A 125 1.48 -9.47 15.32
N ILE A 126 0.86 -8.97 16.40
CA ILE A 126 1.50 -8.91 17.72
C ILE A 126 1.68 -10.31 18.33
N GLU A 127 0.68 -11.16 18.23
CA GLU A 127 0.72 -12.54 18.73
C GLU A 127 1.82 -13.35 18.04
N ASP A 128 1.92 -13.27 16.72
CA ASP A 128 2.91 -13.99 15.93
C ASP A 128 4.29 -13.31 15.93
N LYS A 129 4.36 -12.06 16.41
CA LYS A 129 5.58 -11.21 16.38
C LYS A 129 6.18 -11.09 14.97
N LYS A 130 5.35 -11.12 13.96
CA LYS A 130 5.75 -11.15 12.56
C LYS A 130 4.69 -10.50 11.68
N GLY A 131 5.14 -9.79 10.63
CA GLY A 131 4.23 -9.17 9.67
C GLY A 131 4.92 -8.70 8.40
N SER A 132 4.11 -8.40 7.39
CA SER A 132 4.54 -7.77 6.14
C SER A 132 4.90 -6.29 6.35
N THR A 133 5.46 -5.66 5.32
CA THR A 133 5.73 -4.20 5.38
C THR A 133 4.48 -3.39 5.73
N ALA A 134 3.33 -3.73 5.15
CA ALA A 134 2.07 -3.04 5.45
C ALA A 134 1.66 -3.23 6.92
N GLU A 135 1.68 -4.45 7.41
CA GLU A 135 1.27 -4.77 8.77
C GLU A 135 2.12 -4.08 9.82
N ILE A 136 3.44 -4.07 9.63
CA ILE A 136 4.38 -3.41 10.54
C ILE A 136 4.14 -1.90 10.57
N ASN A 137 3.97 -1.26 9.40
CA ASN A 137 3.78 0.18 9.32
C ASN A 137 2.38 0.61 9.78
N ILE A 138 1.34 -0.17 9.50
CA ILE A 138 -0.02 0.09 10.02
C ILE A 138 -0.09 -0.12 11.54
N LEU A 139 0.61 -1.11 12.08
CA LEU A 139 0.74 -1.28 13.53
C LEU A 139 1.42 -0.06 14.16
N LEU A 140 2.52 0.40 13.58
CA LEU A 140 3.22 1.61 14.04
C LEU A 140 2.28 2.83 14.02
N ALA A 141 1.60 3.08 12.90
CA ALA A 141 0.64 4.18 12.77
C ALA A 141 -0.51 4.07 13.79
N SER A 142 -1.04 2.86 14.01
CA SER A 142 -2.08 2.61 15.00
C SER A 142 -1.63 2.93 16.43
N MET A 143 -0.41 2.53 16.80
CA MET A 143 0.13 2.82 18.13
C MET A 143 0.43 4.31 18.32
N LEU A 144 0.94 4.99 17.30
CA LEU A 144 1.18 6.43 17.32
C LEU A 144 -0.14 7.21 17.49
N GLU A 145 -1.20 6.80 16.77
CA GLU A 145 -2.51 7.41 16.94
C GLU A 145 -3.05 7.25 18.37
N LYS A 146 -2.90 6.06 18.98
CA LYS A 146 -3.31 5.84 20.37
C LYS A 146 -2.50 6.66 21.37
N ALA A 147 -1.29 7.07 21.01
CA ALA A 147 -0.46 8.01 21.77
C ALA A 147 -0.81 9.49 21.53
N ASN A 148 -1.85 9.79 20.74
CA ASN A 148 -2.21 11.13 20.25
C ASN A 148 -1.09 11.78 19.41
N VAL A 149 -0.31 10.99 18.70
CA VAL A 149 0.68 11.43 17.73
C VAL A 149 0.11 11.22 16.34
N LYS A 150 0.00 12.31 15.56
CA LYS A 150 -0.51 12.24 14.19
C LYS A 150 0.47 11.50 13.30
N ALA A 151 0.04 10.37 12.75
CA ALA A 151 0.77 9.57 11.79
C ALA A 151 -0.10 9.29 10.57
N ASN A 152 0.47 9.39 9.38
CA ASN A 152 -0.25 9.13 8.13
C ASN A 152 0.47 8.03 7.35
N PRO A 153 -0.25 7.03 6.84
CA PRO A 153 0.32 6.06 5.93
C PRO A 153 0.62 6.71 4.58
N VAL A 154 1.79 6.43 4.03
CA VAL A 154 2.22 6.92 2.72
C VAL A 154 2.53 5.73 1.82
N LEU A 155 1.89 5.70 0.64
CA LEU A 155 2.21 4.70 -0.37
C LEU A 155 3.53 5.04 -1.05
N ILE A 156 4.35 4.03 -1.22
CA ILE A 156 5.60 4.15 -1.96
C ILE A 156 5.78 3.01 -2.96
N SER A 157 6.59 3.27 -3.98
CA SER A 157 7.15 2.26 -4.88
C SER A 157 8.57 1.99 -4.45
N THR A 158 8.89 0.75 -4.14
CA THR A 158 10.27 0.36 -3.84
C THR A 158 11.13 0.46 -5.11
N ARG A 159 12.45 0.56 -4.94
CA ARG A 159 13.38 0.64 -6.06
C ARG A 159 13.17 -0.48 -7.09
N ASP A 160 12.97 -1.70 -6.63
CA ASP A 160 12.80 -2.88 -7.50
C ASP A 160 11.43 -2.92 -8.19
N HIS A 161 10.44 -2.19 -7.68
CA HIS A 161 9.12 -2.09 -8.29
C HIS A 161 9.09 -1.10 -9.46
N GLY A 162 9.90 -0.04 -9.40
CA GLY A 162 10.07 0.95 -10.45
C GLY A 162 9.52 2.33 -10.14
N PHE A 163 9.66 3.24 -11.09
CA PHE A 163 9.28 4.63 -10.92
C PHE A 163 7.76 4.85 -10.96
N VAL A 164 7.30 5.76 -10.11
CA VAL A 164 5.93 6.27 -10.17
C VAL A 164 5.83 7.32 -11.30
N ARG A 165 4.90 7.12 -12.20
CA ARG A 165 4.61 8.04 -13.31
C ARG A 165 3.47 8.97 -12.91
N GLU A 166 3.80 10.23 -12.70
CA GLU A 166 2.84 11.24 -12.22
C GLU A 166 1.65 11.42 -13.16
N ALA A 167 1.88 11.35 -14.47
CA ALA A 167 0.85 11.53 -15.50
C ALA A 167 -0.22 10.42 -15.51
N THR A 168 0.01 9.30 -14.80
CA THR A 168 -0.89 8.14 -14.84
C THR A 168 -1.33 7.76 -13.42
N PRO A 169 -2.42 8.32 -12.88
CA PRO A 169 -2.87 8.05 -11.53
C PRO A 169 -3.45 6.63 -11.41
N VAL A 170 -2.61 5.67 -11.05
CA VAL A 170 -3.03 4.28 -10.80
C VAL A 170 -2.34 3.73 -9.56
N SER A 171 -3.09 3.03 -8.75
CA SER A 171 -2.60 2.49 -7.48
C SER A 171 -1.61 1.33 -7.65
N SER A 172 -1.59 0.69 -8.82
CA SER A 172 -0.66 -0.40 -9.15
C SER A 172 0.81 0.04 -9.21
N GLN A 173 1.07 1.35 -9.32
CA GLN A 173 2.41 1.92 -9.28
C GLN A 173 3.08 1.87 -7.89
N PHE A 174 2.33 1.57 -6.86
CA PHE A 174 2.86 1.42 -5.50
C PHE A 174 2.79 -0.03 -5.06
N ASN A 175 3.78 -0.48 -4.32
CA ASN A 175 3.83 -1.85 -3.82
C ASN A 175 3.88 -1.95 -2.29
N THR A 176 4.09 -0.84 -1.59
CA THR A 176 4.14 -0.86 -0.13
C THR A 176 3.64 0.45 0.49
N VAL A 177 3.51 0.45 1.80
CA VAL A 177 3.15 1.60 2.62
C VAL A 177 4.19 1.78 3.72
N VAL A 178 4.48 3.03 4.05
CA VAL A 178 5.32 3.44 5.19
C VAL A 178 4.55 4.39 6.09
N CYS A 179 5.02 4.53 7.32
CA CYS A 179 4.49 5.46 8.32
C CYS A 179 5.57 6.48 8.67
#